data_51ed8fe389f8cb2bf8cca6811d2c64e1
#
_entry.id   51ed8fe389f8cb2bf8cca6811d2c64e1
#
_cell.length_a   1.000
_cell.length_b   1.000
_cell.length_c   1.000
_cell.angle_alpha   90.00
_cell.angle_beta   90.00
_cell.angle_gamma   90.00
#
_symmetry.space_group_name_H-M   'P 1'
#
loop_
_entity.id
_entity.type
_entity.pdbx_description
1 polymer ?
#
loop_
_entity_poly.entity_id
_entity_poly.type
_entity_poly.pdbx_seq_one_letter_code
_entity_poly.pdbx_strand_id
1 'polypeptide(L)'
;MPVSHSRQSCGVCHLLLTAVFAAMAEGASPAAEPPAPAVSSSAGSASTSGASWSLRDGDRVVFLGDTFVEREGDRGFIETALVAAHPEASLTFRNLGWSGDTVWAESRGVFDQPAKGYERMLALVRELKPTIVFVAYGRNESYQGEAGLAAFRTQLEKLCDDLRTAAAAGAANESVKPADVRLVLVTPHRFETADADARNGALSIYSQAIRDVATAKQAGLVDLFAQMPTTATSGQKLSENGVHLSNAGYAQAARVFAAASGHASSADFAGRSDTLRKEVVAKNTLFFHRWRPANETYIFLFRKHEQGNNAVEIPQFDPLVETAEQKVRSLAKGAR
;
A
#
# COMPACT_ATOMS: atom_id res chain seq x y z
N MET A 1 27.81 -41.61 -32.45
CA MET A 1 29.24 -41.68 -32.09
C MET A 1 29.43 -40.78 -30.85
N PRO A 2 29.77 -41.33 -29.69
CA PRO A 2 30.03 -40.58 -28.48
C PRO A 2 31.52 -40.23 -28.39
N VAL A 3 31.86 -39.06 -27.89
CA VAL A 3 33.23 -38.76 -27.43
C VAL A 3 33.18 -38.38 -25.95
N SER A 4 33.75 -39.31 -25.17
CA SER A 4 34.12 -39.22 -23.75
C SER A 4 35.51 -38.59 -23.64
N HIS A 5 35.76 -37.80 -22.58
CA HIS A 5 37.05 -37.62 -21.89
C HIS A 5 36.82 -36.73 -20.70
N SER A 6 37.05 -37.10 -19.56
CA SER A 6 37.98 -37.78 -18.64
C SER A 6 38.37 -36.79 -17.55
N ARG A 7 38.25 -37.28 -16.33
CA ARG A 7 38.64 -36.63 -15.03
C ARG A 7 40.15 -36.40 -14.98
N GLN A 8 40.55 -35.34 -14.29
CA GLN A 8 41.80 -35.38 -13.52
C GLN A 8 41.66 -34.69 -12.17
N SER A 9 41.94 -35.47 -11.17
CA SER A 9 42.11 -35.08 -9.77
C SER A 9 43.60 -34.84 -9.49
N CYS A 10 43.90 -33.86 -8.63
CA CYS A 10 45.19 -33.74 -7.90
C CYS A 10 44.84 -32.87 -6.68
N GLY A 11 45.01 -33.26 -5.45
CA GLY A 11 46.04 -34.03 -4.79
C GLY A 11 46.71 -33.10 -3.75
N VAL A 12 46.23 -33.13 -2.54
CA VAL A 12 46.93 -33.06 -1.22
C VAL A 12 48.17 -32.17 -1.08
N CYS A 13 48.14 -31.22 -0.15
CA CYS A 13 49.28 -31.02 0.77
C CYS A 13 48.84 -30.49 2.13
N HIS A 14 49.12 -31.32 3.15
CA HIS A 14 49.09 -31.00 4.58
C HIS A 14 50.32 -30.19 4.94
N LEU A 15 50.21 -29.26 5.87
CA LEU A 15 51.25 -29.02 6.86
C LEU A 15 50.68 -28.44 8.17
N LEU A 16 50.80 -29.22 9.22
CA LEU A 16 50.65 -28.86 10.64
C LEU A 16 51.83 -27.98 11.08
N LEU A 17 51.54 -26.98 11.91
CA LEU A 17 52.52 -26.48 12.86
C LEU A 17 51.82 -26.05 14.17
N THR A 18 52.03 -26.89 15.19
CA THR A 18 51.77 -26.64 16.61
C THR A 18 52.90 -25.82 17.20
N ALA A 19 52.60 -24.79 17.99
CA ALA A 19 53.53 -24.26 18.98
C ALA A 19 52.76 -23.88 20.25
N VAL A 20 53.07 -24.57 21.31
CA VAL A 20 52.68 -24.38 22.69
C VAL A 20 53.59 -23.30 23.31
N PHE A 21 53.01 -22.27 23.96
CA PHE A 21 53.72 -21.48 24.96
C PHE A 21 52.81 -21.27 26.16
N ALA A 22 53.16 -21.92 27.26
CA ALA A 22 52.66 -21.65 28.59
C ALA A 22 53.55 -20.58 29.25
N ALA A 23 52.92 -19.54 29.79
CA ALA A 23 53.56 -18.68 30.79
C ALA A 23 52.55 -18.27 31.85
N MET A 24 52.84 -18.62 33.05
CA MET A 24 52.14 -18.21 34.28
C MET A 24 52.35 -16.71 34.53
N ALA A 25 51.32 -16.00 34.97
CA ALA A 25 51.45 -14.78 35.72
C ALA A 25 50.24 -14.55 36.61
N GLU A 26 50.59 -14.21 37.82
CA GLU A 26 49.85 -14.09 39.06
C GLU A 26 48.67 -13.12 39.05
N GLY A 27 47.80 -13.33 40.03
CA GLY A 27 46.55 -12.64 40.27
C GLY A 27 46.63 -11.12 40.51
N ALA A 28 45.69 -10.45 39.93
CA ALA A 28 45.21 -9.17 40.43
C ALA A 28 43.66 -9.20 40.34
N SER A 29 43.03 -9.09 41.50
CA SER A 29 41.58 -8.95 41.65
C SER A 29 41.14 -7.63 40.98
N PRO A 30 40.19 -7.63 40.04
CA PRO A 30 39.66 -6.36 39.54
C PRO A 30 38.69 -5.78 40.54
N ALA A 31 38.86 -4.50 40.81
CA ALA A 31 37.96 -3.67 41.60
C ALA A 31 36.57 -3.64 40.92
N ALA A 32 35.56 -3.64 41.77
CA ALA A 32 34.16 -3.55 41.36
C ALA A 32 33.87 -2.28 40.57
N GLU A 33 33.40 -2.44 39.34
CA GLU A 33 32.88 -1.38 38.47
C GLU A 33 31.54 -0.86 39.05
N PRO A 34 31.34 0.47 39.12
CA PRO A 34 30.11 1.04 39.63
C PRO A 34 28.94 0.69 38.68
N PRO A 35 27.71 0.45 39.18
CA PRO A 35 26.58 0.08 38.36
C PRO A 35 26.25 1.21 37.36
N ALA A 36 26.13 0.83 36.09
CA ALA A 36 25.66 1.70 35.01
C ALA A 36 24.28 2.27 35.37
N PRO A 37 24.00 3.54 35.03
CA PRO A 37 22.69 4.13 35.31
C PRO A 37 21.61 3.36 34.57
N ALA A 38 20.57 2.97 35.31
CA ALA A 38 19.39 2.33 34.77
C ALA A 38 18.76 3.26 33.71
N VAL A 39 18.86 2.86 32.44
CA VAL A 39 18.12 3.48 31.36
C VAL A 39 16.66 3.09 31.55
N SER A 40 15.87 3.99 32.16
CA SER A 40 14.43 3.85 32.18
C SER A 40 13.94 3.91 30.72
N SER A 41 13.61 2.76 30.16
CA SER A 41 12.88 2.67 28.90
C SER A 41 11.44 3.16 29.16
N SER A 42 11.24 4.47 29.09
CA SER A 42 9.92 5.00 28.85
C SER A 42 9.56 4.60 27.42
N ALA A 43 8.77 3.55 27.26
CA ALA A 43 8.05 3.27 26.06
C ALA A 43 7.09 4.45 25.85
N GLY A 44 7.62 5.51 25.22
CA GLY A 44 6.81 6.58 24.68
C GLY A 44 5.89 5.97 23.64
N SER A 45 4.61 5.92 23.90
CA SER A 45 3.61 5.72 22.86
C SER A 45 3.90 6.77 21.80
N ALA A 46 4.42 6.31 20.65
CA ALA A 46 4.57 7.15 19.47
C ALA A 46 3.17 7.64 19.10
N SER A 47 2.86 8.88 19.45
CA SER A 47 1.64 9.53 18.99
C SER A 47 1.75 9.62 17.47
N THR A 48 0.89 8.91 16.80
CA THR A 48 0.69 9.00 15.35
C THR A 48 0.24 10.42 15.02
N SER A 49 1.17 11.26 14.58
CA SER A 49 0.93 12.70 14.37
C SER A 49 0.33 13.04 13.02
N GLY A 50 -0.60 12.22 12.51
CA GLY A 50 -1.44 12.58 11.38
C GLY A 50 -2.75 13.20 11.86
N ALA A 51 -3.41 13.99 11.01
CA ALA A 51 -4.75 14.48 11.30
C ALA A 51 -5.71 13.29 11.48
N SER A 52 -6.62 13.39 12.46
CA SER A 52 -7.69 12.40 12.62
C SER A 52 -8.57 12.38 11.39
N TRP A 53 -8.88 11.21 10.86
CA TRP A 53 -9.77 11.02 9.73
C TRP A 53 -10.84 9.98 10.05
N SER A 54 -11.98 10.13 9.43
CA SER A 54 -13.08 9.16 9.49
C SER A 54 -13.87 9.23 8.19
N LEU A 55 -14.56 8.16 7.84
CA LEU A 55 -15.51 8.18 6.75
C LEU A 55 -16.83 8.81 7.18
N ARG A 56 -17.49 9.47 6.23
CA ARG A 56 -18.74 10.19 6.43
C ARG A 56 -19.79 9.68 5.44
N ASP A 57 -21.05 9.83 5.80
CA ASP A 57 -22.13 9.54 4.85
C ASP A 57 -21.97 10.35 3.56
N GLY A 58 -22.16 9.72 2.42
CA GLY A 58 -21.96 10.30 1.10
C GLY A 58 -20.52 10.36 0.62
N ASP A 59 -19.54 9.79 1.35
CA ASP A 59 -18.15 9.81 0.89
C ASP A 59 -17.93 8.99 -0.38
N ARG A 60 -17.21 9.62 -1.29
CA ARG A 60 -16.62 8.98 -2.47
C ARG A 60 -15.15 8.77 -2.21
N VAL A 61 -14.79 7.51 -1.96
CA VAL A 61 -13.45 7.07 -1.59
C VAL A 61 -12.70 6.63 -2.84
N VAL A 62 -11.49 7.14 -3.02
CA VAL A 62 -10.55 6.64 -4.03
C VAL A 62 -9.33 6.07 -3.31
N PHE A 63 -8.97 4.84 -3.64
CA PHE A 63 -7.67 4.26 -3.32
C PHE A 63 -6.73 4.48 -4.50
N LEU A 64 -5.63 5.17 -4.29
CA LEU A 64 -4.59 5.43 -5.27
C LEU A 64 -3.26 4.88 -4.77
N GLY A 65 -2.53 4.14 -5.60
CA GLY A 65 -1.25 3.59 -5.20
C GLY A 65 -0.69 2.56 -6.16
N ASP A 66 0.29 1.83 -5.66
CA ASP A 66 1.05 0.82 -6.35
C ASP A 66 0.37 -0.58 -6.33
N THR A 67 1.17 -1.63 -6.47
CA THR A 67 0.75 -3.04 -6.45
C THR A 67 -0.06 -3.40 -5.20
N PHE A 68 0.23 -2.80 -4.04
CA PHE A 68 -0.54 -3.05 -2.82
C PHE A 68 -2.01 -2.67 -3.01
N VAL A 69 -2.25 -1.50 -3.59
CA VAL A 69 -3.62 -1.00 -3.85
C VAL A 69 -4.28 -1.79 -4.98
N GLU A 70 -3.57 -2.10 -6.08
CA GLU A 70 -4.15 -2.88 -7.17
C GLU A 70 -4.62 -4.24 -6.68
N ARG A 71 -3.80 -4.96 -5.93
CA ARG A 71 -4.14 -6.28 -5.39
C ARG A 71 -5.25 -6.24 -4.34
N GLU A 72 -5.41 -5.14 -3.62
CA GLU A 72 -6.57 -4.95 -2.74
C GLU A 72 -7.89 -5.03 -3.53
N GLY A 73 -7.92 -4.56 -4.77
CA GLY A 73 -9.08 -4.70 -5.65
C GLY A 73 -9.56 -6.14 -5.78
N ASP A 74 -8.63 -7.09 -5.90
CA ASP A 74 -8.92 -8.52 -6.01
C ASP A 74 -9.10 -9.20 -4.64
N ARG A 75 -8.55 -8.64 -3.57
CA ARG A 75 -8.61 -9.19 -2.21
C ARG A 75 -9.80 -8.67 -1.42
N GLY A 76 -10.13 -7.39 -1.53
CA GLY A 76 -11.30 -6.73 -0.99
C GLY A 76 -11.38 -6.63 0.53
N PHE A 77 -10.27 -6.83 1.27
CA PHE A 77 -10.31 -6.87 2.74
C PHE A 77 -10.45 -5.49 3.35
N ILE A 78 -9.72 -4.49 2.84
CA ILE A 78 -9.69 -3.13 3.40
C ILE A 78 -11.03 -2.45 3.15
N GLU A 79 -11.52 -2.50 1.91
CA GLU A 79 -12.82 -1.93 1.58
C GLU A 79 -13.94 -2.59 2.40
N THR A 80 -13.93 -3.94 2.49
CA THR A 80 -14.90 -4.68 3.30
C THR A 80 -14.91 -4.24 4.75
N ALA A 81 -13.73 -4.08 5.35
CA ALA A 81 -13.62 -3.63 6.75
C ALA A 81 -14.15 -2.21 6.95
N LEU A 82 -13.84 -1.30 6.02
CA LEU A 82 -14.31 0.09 6.10
C LEU A 82 -15.82 0.20 5.89
N VAL A 83 -16.38 -0.54 4.94
CA VAL A 83 -17.83 -0.58 4.71
C VAL A 83 -18.57 -1.19 5.91
N ALA A 84 -18.06 -2.31 6.44
CA ALA A 84 -18.65 -2.96 7.61
C ALA A 84 -18.56 -2.12 8.89
N ALA A 85 -17.52 -1.28 9.02
CA ALA A 85 -17.38 -0.33 10.12
C ALA A 85 -18.37 0.85 10.03
N HIS A 86 -18.93 1.12 8.83
CA HIS A 86 -19.84 2.24 8.59
C HIS A 86 -21.14 1.79 7.91
N PRO A 87 -21.91 0.85 8.50
CA PRO A 87 -23.02 0.18 7.82
C PRO A 87 -24.17 1.12 7.42
N GLU A 88 -24.30 2.26 8.10
CA GLU A 88 -25.35 3.25 7.81
C GLU A 88 -24.92 4.29 6.77
N ALA A 89 -23.62 4.40 6.49
CA ALA A 89 -23.10 5.39 5.55
C ALA A 89 -23.22 4.92 4.10
N SER A 90 -23.63 5.84 3.24
CA SER A 90 -23.67 5.63 1.78
C SER A 90 -22.28 5.90 1.20
N LEU A 91 -21.39 4.93 1.31
CA LEU A 91 -20.03 5.04 0.81
C LEU A 91 -19.91 4.50 -0.60
N THR A 92 -19.04 5.09 -1.41
CA THR A 92 -18.62 4.54 -2.69
C THR A 92 -17.10 4.39 -2.70
N PHE A 93 -16.59 3.30 -3.28
CA PHE A 93 -15.16 3.02 -3.36
C PHE A 93 -14.72 2.79 -4.80
N ARG A 94 -13.58 3.40 -5.17
CA ARG A 94 -12.94 3.25 -6.48
C ARG A 94 -11.46 2.96 -6.30
N ASN A 95 -11.01 1.81 -6.78
CA ASN A 95 -9.62 1.39 -6.68
C ASN A 95 -8.88 1.78 -7.95
N LEU A 96 -7.90 2.66 -7.81
CA LEU A 96 -6.99 3.13 -8.87
C LEU A 96 -5.55 2.62 -8.65
N GLY A 97 -5.38 1.46 -8.04
CA GLY A 97 -4.08 0.81 -7.92
C GLY A 97 -3.50 0.43 -9.27
N TRP A 98 -2.17 0.55 -9.41
CA TRP A 98 -1.46 0.17 -10.62
C TRP A 98 -0.13 -0.49 -10.25
N SER A 99 0.05 -1.75 -10.61
CA SER A 99 1.26 -2.52 -10.28
C SER A 99 2.52 -1.84 -10.80
N GLY A 100 3.52 -1.75 -9.92
CA GLY A 100 4.80 -1.12 -10.22
C GLY A 100 4.79 0.40 -10.28
N ASP A 101 3.65 1.05 -9.97
CA ASP A 101 3.53 2.51 -10.04
C ASP A 101 4.29 3.22 -8.92
N THR A 102 4.56 4.49 -9.14
CA THR A 102 5.27 5.40 -8.23
C THR A 102 4.52 6.73 -8.11
N VAL A 103 4.99 7.60 -7.22
CA VAL A 103 4.43 8.96 -7.06
C VAL A 103 4.51 9.82 -8.34
N TRP A 104 5.27 9.39 -9.34
CA TRP A 104 5.37 10.02 -10.68
C TRP A 104 4.39 9.45 -11.70
N ALA A 105 3.64 8.39 -11.34
CA ALA A 105 2.70 7.67 -12.22
C ALA A 105 3.37 7.11 -13.49
N GLU A 106 4.61 6.64 -13.39
CA GLU A 106 5.42 6.19 -14.52
C GLU A 106 4.80 4.99 -15.23
N SER A 107 4.22 4.05 -14.48
CA SER A 107 3.55 2.87 -15.05
C SER A 107 2.27 3.21 -15.82
N ARG A 108 1.69 4.38 -15.61
CA ARG A 108 0.43 4.82 -16.25
C ARG A 108 0.63 5.48 -17.61
N GLY A 109 1.88 5.68 -18.01
CA GLY A 109 2.22 6.22 -19.32
C GLY A 109 1.81 5.30 -20.46
N VAL A 110 1.79 3.97 -20.23
CA VAL A 110 1.51 2.92 -21.22
C VAL A 110 2.52 3.02 -22.37
N PHE A 111 2.16 3.66 -23.50
CA PHE A 111 3.05 3.92 -24.64
C PHE A 111 3.53 5.38 -24.71
N ASP A 112 3.05 6.23 -23.83
CA ASP A 112 3.41 7.64 -23.77
C ASP A 112 4.47 7.91 -22.70
N GLN A 113 4.95 9.14 -22.66
CA GLN A 113 5.87 9.59 -21.61
C GLN A 113 5.21 9.52 -20.22
N PRO A 114 5.96 9.30 -19.15
CA PRO A 114 5.45 9.24 -17.76
C PRO A 114 4.56 10.43 -17.38
N ALA A 115 4.88 11.64 -17.85
CA ALA A 115 4.05 12.83 -17.63
C ALA A 115 2.60 12.67 -18.12
N LYS A 116 2.40 11.94 -19.22
CA LYS A 116 1.04 11.64 -19.71
C LYS A 116 0.29 10.66 -18.81
N GLY A 117 1.00 9.72 -18.19
CA GLY A 117 0.44 8.85 -17.16
C GLY A 117 -0.06 9.65 -15.97
N TYR A 118 0.71 10.63 -15.51
CA TYR A 118 0.35 11.51 -14.42
C TYR A 118 -0.89 12.38 -14.76
N GLU A 119 -0.92 12.98 -15.96
CA GLU A 119 -2.09 13.73 -16.45
C GLU A 119 -3.36 12.87 -16.50
N ARG A 120 -3.28 11.63 -17.00
CA ARG A 120 -4.40 10.68 -17.06
C ARG A 120 -4.90 10.31 -15.67
N MET A 121 -3.99 10.07 -14.73
CA MET A 121 -4.35 9.80 -13.35
C MET A 121 -5.15 10.94 -12.72
N LEU A 122 -4.70 12.19 -12.88
CA LEU A 122 -5.42 13.35 -12.38
C LEU A 122 -6.75 13.57 -13.09
N ALA A 123 -6.82 13.32 -14.40
CA ALA A 123 -8.08 13.40 -15.14
C ALA A 123 -9.11 12.39 -14.62
N LEU A 124 -8.68 11.16 -14.31
CA LEU A 124 -9.53 10.14 -13.74
C LEU A 124 -9.99 10.50 -12.31
N VAL A 125 -9.11 11.04 -11.48
CA VAL A 125 -9.48 11.55 -10.16
C VAL A 125 -10.54 12.65 -10.28
N ARG A 126 -10.39 13.57 -11.25
CA ARG A 126 -11.41 14.60 -11.53
C ARG A 126 -12.75 14.00 -11.94
N GLU A 127 -12.75 12.97 -12.80
CA GLU A 127 -13.96 12.25 -13.23
C GLU A 127 -14.67 11.60 -12.05
N LEU A 128 -13.93 10.94 -11.16
CA LEU A 128 -14.47 10.23 -10.01
C LEU A 128 -14.94 11.13 -8.87
N LYS A 129 -14.51 12.38 -8.83
CA LYS A 129 -14.97 13.40 -7.86
C LYS A 129 -14.84 12.96 -6.40
N PRO A 130 -13.69 12.41 -5.96
CA PRO A 130 -13.58 11.89 -4.60
C PRO A 130 -13.73 12.99 -3.54
N THR A 131 -14.27 12.61 -2.39
CA THR A 131 -14.28 13.45 -1.17
C THR A 131 -13.13 13.09 -0.25
N ILE A 132 -12.58 11.88 -0.43
CA ILE A 132 -11.41 11.38 0.30
C ILE A 132 -10.57 10.49 -0.61
N VAL A 133 -9.25 10.68 -0.60
CA VAL A 133 -8.29 9.88 -1.37
C VAL A 133 -7.27 9.25 -0.42
N PHE A 134 -7.14 7.93 -0.46
CA PHE A 134 -6.05 7.20 0.16
C PHE A 134 -4.89 7.10 -0.83
N VAL A 135 -3.69 7.47 -0.38
CA VAL A 135 -2.47 7.52 -1.21
C VAL A 135 -1.43 6.57 -0.64
N ALA A 136 -1.13 5.49 -1.35
CA ALA A 136 -0.25 4.41 -0.89
C ALA A 136 0.91 4.19 -1.87
N TYR A 137 1.98 4.93 -1.67
CA TYR A 137 3.24 4.86 -2.39
C TYR A 137 4.44 4.79 -1.43
N GLY A 138 5.65 4.71 -1.94
CA GLY A 138 6.88 4.73 -1.17
C GLY A 138 7.62 3.39 -1.14
N ARG A 139 6.96 2.28 -1.48
CA ARG A 139 7.60 0.96 -1.54
C ARG A 139 8.56 0.87 -2.73
N ASN A 140 8.09 1.20 -3.93
CA ASN A 140 8.89 1.11 -5.14
C ASN A 140 10.03 2.14 -5.10
N GLU A 141 9.75 3.33 -4.62
CA GLU A 141 10.72 4.40 -4.47
C GLU A 141 11.82 4.05 -3.45
N SER A 142 11.50 3.25 -2.42
CA SER A 142 12.46 2.87 -1.37
C SER A 142 13.65 2.05 -1.88
N TYR A 143 13.53 1.44 -3.07
CA TYR A 143 14.66 0.77 -3.72
C TYR A 143 15.80 1.71 -4.12
N GLN A 144 15.54 3.03 -4.18
CA GLN A 144 16.56 4.04 -4.43
C GLN A 144 17.33 4.45 -3.15
N GLY A 145 16.97 3.91 -1.98
CA GLY A 145 17.61 4.24 -0.72
C GLY A 145 17.53 5.73 -0.40
N GLU A 146 18.52 6.25 0.33
CA GLU A 146 18.58 7.67 0.72
C GLU A 146 18.68 8.61 -0.48
N ALA A 147 19.32 8.19 -1.57
CA ALA A 147 19.51 9.03 -2.75
C ALA A 147 18.19 9.48 -3.39
N GLY A 148 17.14 8.64 -3.34
CA GLY A 148 15.83 8.96 -3.90
C GLY A 148 14.91 9.73 -2.95
N LEU A 149 15.21 9.79 -1.66
CA LEU A 149 14.29 10.26 -0.61
C LEU A 149 13.83 11.71 -0.82
N ALA A 150 14.75 12.63 -1.14
CA ALA A 150 14.40 14.04 -1.33
C ALA A 150 13.45 14.25 -2.52
N ALA A 151 13.73 13.57 -3.63
CA ALA A 151 12.87 13.62 -4.82
C ALA A 151 11.48 13.01 -4.55
N PHE A 152 11.44 11.87 -3.86
CA PHE A 152 10.20 11.24 -3.43
C PHE A 152 9.35 12.19 -2.58
N ARG A 153 9.93 12.80 -1.54
CA ARG A 153 9.22 13.72 -0.66
C ARG A 153 8.61 14.88 -1.43
N THR A 154 9.41 15.56 -2.26
CA THR A 154 8.96 16.67 -3.09
C THR A 154 7.80 16.28 -3.99
N GLN A 155 7.90 15.12 -4.65
CA GLN A 155 6.87 14.64 -5.55
C GLN A 155 5.61 14.18 -4.80
N LEU A 156 5.72 13.57 -3.63
CA LEU A 156 4.58 13.21 -2.80
C LEU A 156 3.80 14.45 -2.32
N GLU A 157 4.52 15.50 -1.92
CA GLU A 157 3.91 16.78 -1.55
C GLU A 157 3.15 17.40 -2.73
N LYS A 158 3.77 17.41 -3.92
CA LYS A 158 3.12 17.87 -5.15
C LYS A 158 1.90 17.03 -5.49
N LEU A 159 2.01 15.70 -5.41
CA LEU A 159 0.89 14.78 -5.68
C LEU A 159 -0.31 15.08 -4.77
N CYS A 160 -0.06 15.34 -3.48
CA CYS A 160 -1.12 15.71 -2.54
C CYS A 160 -1.89 16.97 -3.00
N ASP A 161 -1.18 18.01 -3.42
CA ASP A 161 -1.77 19.26 -3.86
C ASP A 161 -2.55 19.07 -5.19
N ASP A 162 -1.96 18.35 -6.13
CA ASP A 162 -2.58 18.06 -7.43
C ASP A 162 -3.84 17.19 -7.30
N LEU A 163 -3.84 16.19 -6.41
CA LEU A 163 -5.01 15.35 -6.14
C LEU A 163 -6.17 16.18 -5.57
N ARG A 164 -5.91 17.05 -4.60
CA ARG A 164 -6.91 17.96 -4.06
C ARG A 164 -7.49 18.87 -5.13
N THR A 165 -6.62 19.45 -5.95
CA THR A 165 -7.02 20.35 -7.05
C THR A 165 -7.86 19.60 -8.08
N ALA A 166 -7.43 18.40 -8.50
CA ALA A 166 -8.16 17.60 -9.48
C ALA A 166 -9.53 17.16 -8.96
N ALA A 167 -9.61 16.71 -7.72
CA ALA A 167 -10.87 16.27 -7.10
C ALA A 167 -11.86 17.43 -6.92
N ALA A 168 -11.40 18.58 -6.46
CA ALA A 168 -12.23 19.78 -6.32
C ALA A 168 -12.75 20.28 -7.68
N ALA A 169 -11.90 20.29 -8.70
CA ALA A 169 -12.30 20.69 -10.07
C ALA A 169 -13.33 19.73 -10.71
N GLY A 170 -13.43 18.49 -10.23
CA GLY A 170 -14.45 17.54 -10.66
C GLY A 170 -15.76 17.63 -9.88
N ALA A 171 -15.78 18.28 -8.73
CA ALA A 171 -16.96 18.35 -7.88
C ALA A 171 -18.17 18.97 -8.60
N ALA A 172 -19.36 18.43 -8.32
CA ALA A 172 -20.61 18.95 -8.91
C ALA A 172 -20.97 20.35 -8.39
N ASN A 173 -20.41 20.74 -7.24
CA ASN A 173 -20.59 22.05 -6.63
C ASN A 173 -19.29 22.84 -6.73
N GLU A 174 -19.30 23.94 -7.47
CA GLU A 174 -18.15 24.83 -7.68
C GLU A 174 -17.62 25.48 -6.39
N SER A 175 -18.37 25.43 -5.29
CA SER A 175 -17.91 25.91 -3.98
C SER A 175 -16.96 24.94 -3.26
N VAL A 176 -16.79 23.71 -3.74
CA VAL A 176 -15.82 22.75 -3.19
C VAL A 176 -14.41 23.24 -3.49
N LYS A 177 -13.64 23.47 -2.44
CA LYS A 177 -12.24 23.91 -2.54
C LYS A 177 -11.29 22.70 -2.43
N PRO A 178 -10.07 22.80 -2.94
CA PRO A 178 -9.06 21.76 -2.75
C PRO A 178 -8.85 21.37 -1.28
N ALA A 179 -8.95 22.30 -0.35
CA ALA A 179 -8.83 22.04 1.08
C ALA A 179 -9.95 21.16 1.66
N ASP A 180 -11.11 21.10 1.02
CA ASP A 180 -12.25 20.28 1.45
C ASP A 180 -12.06 18.81 1.10
N VAL A 181 -11.16 18.50 0.16
CA VAL A 181 -10.81 17.13 -0.24
C VAL A 181 -9.84 16.55 0.79
N ARG A 182 -10.25 15.50 1.46
CA ARG A 182 -9.44 14.83 2.47
C ARG A 182 -8.46 13.85 1.83
N LEU A 183 -7.23 13.89 2.31
CA LEU A 183 -6.21 12.89 1.96
C LEU A 183 -5.90 12.03 3.18
N VAL A 184 -5.60 10.77 2.93
CA VAL A 184 -5.06 9.83 3.91
C VAL A 184 -3.83 9.18 3.30
N LEU A 185 -2.66 9.47 3.85
CA LEU A 185 -1.43 8.83 3.40
C LEU A 185 -1.27 7.48 4.07
N VAL A 186 -0.76 6.50 3.34
CA VAL A 186 -0.59 5.13 3.81
C VAL A 186 0.88 4.76 3.70
N THR A 187 1.53 4.43 4.82
CA THR A 187 2.89 3.90 4.77
C THR A 187 2.89 2.47 4.24
N PRO A 188 3.92 2.04 3.48
CA PRO A 188 4.01 0.68 3.02
C PRO A 188 4.19 -0.31 4.18
N HIS A 189 3.69 -1.53 4.05
CA HIS A 189 3.97 -2.62 4.99
C HIS A 189 5.41 -3.12 4.84
N ARG A 190 5.96 -3.80 5.86
CA ARG A 190 7.35 -4.30 5.85
C ARG A 190 7.58 -5.40 4.83
N PHE A 191 8.82 -5.53 4.37
CA PHE A 191 9.30 -6.68 3.62
C PHE A 191 9.53 -7.88 4.57
N GLU A 192 9.32 -9.08 4.06
CA GLU A 192 9.59 -10.38 4.73
C GLU A 192 10.53 -11.26 3.89
N THR A 193 11.36 -10.62 3.04
CA THR A 193 12.36 -11.27 2.19
C THR A 193 13.60 -11.71 3.00
N ALA A 194 14.50 -12.47 2.41
CA ALA A 194 15.74 -12.87 3.07
C ALA A 194 16.63 -11.68 3.46
N ASP A 195 16.55 -10.58 2.71
CA ASP A 195 17.25 -9.31 2.93
C ASP A 195 16.37 -8.25 3.61
N ALA A 196 15.33 -8.68 4.35
CA ALA A 196 14.31 -7.81 4.92
C ALA A 196 14.88 -6.70 5.81
N ASP A 197 15.94 -6.95 6.58
CA ASP A 197 16.53 -5.96 7.47
C ASP A 197 17.05 -4.74 6.68
N ALA A 198 17.82 -4.97 5.62
CA ALA A 198 18.34 -3.90 4.77
C ALA A 198 17.21 -3.17 4.05
N ARG A 199 16.24 -3.90 3.48
CA ARG A 199 15.09 -3.33 2.77
C ARG A 199 14.19 -2.52 3.70
N ASN A 200 13.91 -3.03 4.89
CA ASN A 200 13.10 -2.34 5.88
C ASN A 200 13.83 -1.12 6.47
N GLY A 201 15.16 -1.14 6.51
CA GLY A 201 15.96 0.05 6.81
C GLY A 201 15.68 1.18 5.82
N ALA A 202 15.80 0.91 4.52
CA ALA A 202 15.44 1.87 3.47
C ALA A 202 13.97 2.27 3.52
N LEU A 203 13.06 1.29 3.69
CA LEU A 203 11.62 1.54 3.75
C LEU A 203 11.22 2.41 4.94
N SER A 204 11.97 2.33 6.05
CA SER A 204 11.69 3.12 7.26
C SER A 204 11.85 4.63 7.03
N ILE A 205 12.87 5.05 6.27
CA ILE A 205 13.07 6.47 5.96
C ILE A 205 12.00 7.02 5.02
N TYR A 206 11.51 6.22 4.08
CA TYR A 206 10.37 6.59 3.24
C TYR A 206 9.07 6.62 4.03
N SER A 207 8.86 5.67 4.94
CA SER A 207 7.71 5.70 5.85
C SER A 207 7.73 6.93 6.76
N GLN A 208 8.91 7.36 7.21
CA GLN A 208 9.05 8.61 7.98
C GLN A 208 8.72 9.83 7.12
N ALA A 209 9.22 9.89 5.88
CA ALA A 209 8.87 10.97 4.95
C ALA A 209 7.35 11.05 4.69
N ILE A 210 6.66 9.91 4.58
CA ILE A 210 5.19 9.88 4.43
C ILE A 210 4.50 10.46 5.67
N ARG A 211 4.94 10.14 6.89
CA ARG A 211 4.40 10.74 8.13
C ARG A 211 4.61 12.25 8.18
N ASP A 212 5.81 12.70 7.81
CA ASP A 212 6.14 14.12 7.77
C ASP A 212 5.27 14.89 6.76
N VAL A 213 5.09 14.32 5.56
CA VAL A 213 4.21 14.89 4.52
C VAL A 213 2.75 14.87 4.97
N ALA A 214 2.29 13.79 5.62
CA ALA A 214 0.93 13.73 6.16
C ALA A 214 0.68 14.88 7.13
N THR A 215 1.63 15.13 8.03
CA THR A 215 1.58 16.25 8.97
C THR A 215 1.59 17.61 8.25
N ALA A 216 2.53 17.82 7.34
CA ALA A 216 2.69 19.09 6.61
C ALA A 216 1.45 19.42 5.75
N LYS A 217 0.83 18.41 5.15
CA LYS A 217 -0.37 18.54 4.29
C LYS A 217 -1.68 18.42 5.06
N GLN A 218 -1.66 18.28 6.39
CA GLN A 218 -2.84 18.05 7.21
C GLN A 218 -3.68 16.87 6.69
N ALA A 219 -3.00 15.81 6.28
CA ALA A 219 -3.60 14.57 5.82
C ALA A 219 -3.74 13.58 6.97
N GLY A 220 -4.74 12.69 6.87
CA GLY A 220 -4.82 11.51 7.71
C GLY A 220 -3.64 10.56 7.45
N LEU A 221 -3.44 9.63 8.35
CA LEU A 221 -2.38 8.62 8.23
C LEU A 221 -2.93 7.22 8.54
N VAL A 222 -2.52 6.24 7.72
CA VAL A 222 -2.60 4.81 8.03
C VAL A 222 -1.17 4.28 8.04
N ASP A 223 -0.65 3.98 9.21
CA ASP A 223 0.74 3.59 9.38
C ASP A 223 0.93 2.07 9.39
N LEU A 224 0.91 1.45 8.21
CA LEU A 224 1.12 0.01 8.08
C LEU A 224 2.53 -0.40 8.51
N PHE A 225 3.55 0.44 8.25
CA PHE A 225 4.92 0.14 8.63
C PHE A 225 5.07 -0.05 10.14
N ALA A 226 4.46 0.81 10.93
CA ALA A 226 4.54 0.74 12.38
C ALA A 226 3.54 -0.22 13.01
N GLN A 227 2.31 -0.30 12.46
CA GLN A 227 1.18 -0.93 13.15
C GLN A 227 0.88 -2.36 12.69
N MET A 228 1.34 -2.77 11.50
CA MET A 228 1.22 -4.18 11.12
C MET A 228 2.19 -5.04 11.94
N PRO A 229 1.73 -6.20 12.45
CA PRO A 229 2.62 -7.15 13.08
C PRO A 229 3.66 -7.66 12.08
N THR A 230 4.80 -8.12 12.57
CA THR A 230 5.86 -8.70 11.73
C THR A 230 5.54 -10.13 11.27
N THR A 231 4.62 -10.80 11.97
CA THR A 231 4.10 -12.13 11.63
C THR A 231 2.64 -12.22 12.02
N ALA A 232 1.89 -13.11 11.38
CA ALA A 232 0.55 -13.45 11.84
C ALA A 232 0.58 -14.09 13.23
N THR A 233 -0.55 -14.05 13.95
CA THR A 233 -0.70 -14.71 15.27
C THR A 233 -0.39 -16.21 15.22
N SER A 234 -0.55 -16.85 14.05
CA SER A 234 -0.19 -18.23 13.78
C SER A 234 1.31 -18.46 13.55
N GLY A 235 2.16 -17.44 13.60
CA GLY A 235 3.57 -17.50 13.23
C GLY A 235 3.84 -17.54 11.72
N GLN A 236 2.80 -17.49 10.88
CA GLN A 236 2.93 -17.47 9.43
C GLN A 236 3.33 -16.08 8.91
N LYS A 237 4.02 -16.05 7.78
CA LYS A 237 4.29 -14.81 7.05
C LYS A 237 2.98 -14.14 6.60
N LEU A 238 3.00 -12.82 6.61
CA LEU A 238 1.87 -12.00 6.11
C LEU A 238 1.95 -11.79 4.60
N SER A 239 3.04 -12.16 3.97
CA SER A 239 3.26 -12.06 2.53
C SER A 239 3.32 -13.43 1.85
N GLU A 240 3.04 -13.46 0.55
CA GLU A 240 3.15 -14.66 -0.31
C GLU A 240 4.61 -14.93 -0.70
N ASN A 241 5.38 -13.86 -0.94
CA ASN A 241 6.74 -13.93 -1.48
C ASN A 241 7.71 -12.96 -0.79
N GLY A 242 7.38 -12.50 0.41
CA GLY A 242 8.17 -11.50 1.14
C GLY A 242 7.91 -10.05 0.73
N VAL A 243 7.15 -9.81 -0.35
CA VAL A 243 6.86 -8.48 -0.90
C VAL A 243 5.37 -8.19 -0.92
N HIS A 244 4.57 -9.11 -1.44
CA HIS A 244 3.13 -8.94 -1.62
C HIS A 244 2.36 -9.63 -0.50
N LEU A 245 1.42 -8.91 0.09
CA LEU A 245 0.58 -9.47 1.16
C LEU A 245 -0.26 -10.66 0.68
N SER A 246 -0.32 -11.67 1.52
CA SER A 246 -1.28 -12.76 1.44
C SER A 246 -2.67 -12.32 1.91
N ASN A 247 -3.67 -13.18 1.81
CA ASN A 247 -4.99 -12.90 2.41
C ASN A 247 -4.90 -12.59 3.90
N ALA A 248 -4.03 -13.29 4.65
CA ALA A 248 -3.79 -12.99 6.06
C ALA A 248 -3.16 -11.60 6.25
N GLY A 249 -2.24 -11.22 5.37
CA GLY A 249 -1.63 -9.89 5.38
C GLY A 249 -2.65 -8.78 5.09
N TYR A 250 -3.50 -8.94 4.08
CA TYR A 250 -4.57 -7.97 3.79
C TYR A 250 -5.61 -7.89 4.92
N ALA A 251 -5.92 -9.01 5.57
CA ALA A 251 -6.79 -8.98 6.75
C ALA A 251 -6.17 -8.18 7.92
N GLN A 252 -4.85 -8.25 8.11
CA GLN A 252 -4.15 -7.41 9.10
C GLN A 252 -4.11 -5.94 8.67
N ALA A 253 -3.81 -5.64 7.41
CA ALA A 253 -3.88 -4.27 6.88
C ALA A 253 -5.28 -3.67 7.09
N ALA A 254 -6.34 -4.42 6.81
CA ALA A 254 -7.72 -4.00 7.00
C ALA A 254 -8.03 -3.62 8.45
N ARG A 255 -7.48 -4.35 9.44
CA ARG A 255 -7.59 -3.99 10.86
C ARG A 255 -6.92 -2.65 11.17
N VAL A 256 -5.74 -2.41 10.59
CA VAL A 256 -5.04 -1.14 10.77
C VAL A 256 -5.84 0.01 10.17
N PHE A 257 -6.43 -0.17 8.97
CA PHE A 257 -7.30 0.83 8.36
C PHE A 257 -8.54 1.11 9.20
N ALA A 258 -9.22 0.08 9.68
CA ALA A 258 -10.41 0.23 10.55
C ALA A 258 -10.05 0.95 11.86
N ALA A 259 -8.96 0.56 12.51
CA ALA A 259 -8.50 1.23 13.73
C ALA A 259 -8.15 2.70 13.49
N ALA A 260 -7.46 3.02 12.40
CA ALA A 260 -7.10 4.39 12.03
C ALA A 260 -8.33 5.26 11.69
N SER A 261 -9.45 4.66 11.26
CA SER A 261 -10.73 5.35 11.05
C SER A 261 -11.55 5.60 12.33
N GLY A 262 -11.02 5.20 13.47
CA GLY A 262 -11.70 5.33 14.77
C GLY A 262 -12.57 4.12 15.14
N HIS A 263 -12.52 3.04 14.38
CA HIS A 263 -13.26 1.81 14.65
C HIS A 263 -12.31 0.73 15.16
N ALA A 264 -12.43 0.37 16.43
CA ALA A 264 -11.67 -0.75 16.98
C ALA A 264 -12.01 -2.02 16.20
N SER A 265 -10.98 -2.74 15.74
CA SER A 265 -11.16 -3.99 15.01
C SER A 265 -11.85 -5.00 15.95
N SER A 266 -13.14 -5.24 15.76
CA SER A 266 -13.73 -6.42 16.33
C SER A 266 -13.11 -7.63 15.63
N ALA A 267 -12.63 -8.60 16.39
CA ALA A 267 -12.07 -9.86 15.87
C ALA A 267 -13.10 -10.64 15.01
N ASP A 268 -14.35 -10.22 15.01
CA ASP A 268 -15.50 -10.81 14.32
C ASP A 268 -15.60 -10.50 12.82
N PHE A 269 -14.70 -9.69 12.23
CA PHE A 269 -14.75 -9.43 10.79
C PHE A 269 -14.54 -10.70 9.93
N ALA A 270 -13.89 -11.73 10.46
CA ALA A 270 -13.49 -12.88 9.66
C ALA A 270 -14.65 -13.81 9.23
N GLY A 271 -15.73 -13.91 10.00
CA GLY A 271 -16.79 -14.87 9.73
C GLY A 271 -18.03 -14.31 9.00
N ARG A 272 -18.39 -13.06 9.27
CA ARG A 272 -19.57 -12.41 8.66
C ARG A 272 -19.25 -11.70 7.34
N SER A 273 -17.97 -11.49 7.04
CA SER A 273 -17.52 -10.63 5.95
C SER A 273 -17.29 -11.36 4.61
N ASP A 274 -17.32 -12.69 4.56
CA ASP A 274 -16.98 -13.42 3.32
C ASP A 274 -17.95 -13.14 2.17
N THR A 275 -19.25 -13.07 2.47
CA THR A 275 -20.27 -12.73 1.46
C THR A 275 -20.11 -11.26 1.05
N LEU A 276 -19.97 -10.35 2.01
CA LEU A 276 -19.75 -8.93 1.74
C LEU A 276 -18.47 -8.74 0.91
N ARG A 277 -17.37 -9.39 1.29
CA ARG A 277 -16.09 -9.29 0.58
C ARG A 277 -16.17 -9.82 -0.86
N LYS A 278 -16.91 -10.91 -1.11
CA LYS A 278 -17.13 -11.41 -2.47
C LYS A 278 -17.86 -10.39 -3.35
N GLU A 279 -18.83 -9.69 -2.81
CA GLU A 279 -19.53 -8.62 -3.55
C GLU A 279 -18.66 -7.39 -3.75
N VAL A 280 -17.84 -7.03 -2.77
CA VAL A 280 -16.81 -5.96 -2.92
C VAL A 280 -15.86 -6.31 -4.06
N VAL A 281 -15.32 -7.53 -4.09
CA VAL A 281 -14.42 -7.98 -5.16
C VAL A 281 -15.13 -8.00 -6.51
N ALA A 282 -16.36 -8.49 -6.58
CA ALA A 282 -17.15 -8.49 -7.83
C ALA A 282 -17.37 -7.06 -8.36
N LYS A 283 -17.73 -6.11 -7.48
CA LYS A 283 -17.84 -4.68 -7.81
C LYS A 283 -16.50 -4.11 -8.29
N ASN A 284 -15.40 -4.43 -7.61
CA ASN A 284 -14.07 -3.95 -7.97
C ASN A 284 -13.62 -4.47 -9.33
N THR A 285 -13.95 -5.71 -9.66
CA THR A 285 -13.68 -6.29 -10.99
C THR A 285 -14.43 -5.53 -12.09
N LEU A 286 -15.71 -5.22 -11.89
CA LEU A 286 -16.50 -4.41 -12.84
C LEU A 286 -15.88 -3.01 -13.02
N PHE A 287 -15.52 -2.37 -11.91
CA PHE A 287 -14.89 -1.05 -11.97
C PHE A 287 -13.50 -1.10 -12.61
N PHE A 288 -12.71 -2.14 -12.36
CA PHE A 288 -11.42 -2.31 -13.02
C PHE A 288 -11.58 -2.32 -14.55
N HIS A 289 -12.51 -3.10 -15.08
CA HIS A 289 -12.79 -3.13 -16.52
C HIS A 289 -13.33 -1.80 -17.06
N ARG A 290 -14.00 -1.01 -16.24
CA ARG A 290 -14.49 0.33 -16.59
C ARG A 290 -13.36 1.34 -16.82
N TRP A 291 -12.35 1.35 -15.96
CA TRP A 291 -11.32 2.39 -16.03
C TRP A 291 -10.00 1.93 -16.65
N ARG A 292 -9.71 0.62 -16.61
CA ARG A 292 -8.52 -0.01 -17.17
C ARG A 292 -8.90 -1.28 -17.93
N PRO A 293 -9.65 -1.15 -19.03
CA PRO A 293 -10.07 -2.31 -19.81
C PRO A 293 -8.86 -3.03 -20.43
N ALA A 294 -8.96 -4.35 -20.55
CA ALA A 294 -8.03 -5.11 -21.34
C ALA A 294 -8.03 -4.61 -22.80
N ASN A 295 -6.89 -4.69 -23.47
CA ASN A 295 -6.76 -4.22 -24.85
C ASN A 295 -6.99 -2.72 -25.06
N GLU A 296 -6.57 -1.87 -24.13
CA GLU A 296 -6.68 -0.41 -24.22
C GLU A 296 -6.22 0.12 -25.57
N THR A 297 -5.21 -0.51 -26.19
CA THR A 297 -4.71 -0.16 -27.52
C THR A 297 -5.79 -0.20 -28.60
N TYR A 298 -6.68 -1.20 -28.55
CA TYR A 298 -7.78 -1.36 -29.51
C TYR A 298 -9.03 -0.57 -29.13
N ILE A 299 -9.17 -0.18 -27.87
CA ILE A 299 -10.35 0.54 -27.39
C ILE A 299 -10.15 2.05 -27.52
N PHE A 300 -9.04 2.61 -27.05
CA PHE A 300 -8.83 4.04 -26.94
C PHE A 300 -7.65 4.59 -27.74
N LEU A 301 -6.65 3.72 -28.06
CA LEU A 301 -5.40 4.20 -28.63
C LEU A 301 -5.33 4.01 -30.17
N PHE A 302 -4.10 3.85 -30.70
CA PHE A 302 -3.82 3.91 -32.13
C PHE A 302 -4.40 2.76 -32.96
N ARG A 303 -4.82 1.64 -32.34
CA ARG A 303 -5.44 0.49 -33.03
C ARG A 303 -6.98 0.43 -32.88
N LYS A 304 -7.61 1.48 -32.36
CA LYS A 304 -9.06 1.50 -32.12
C LYS A 304 -9.92 1.25 -33.37
N HIS A 305 -9.39 1.54 -34.56
CA HIS A 305 -10.06 1.30 -35.84
C HIS A 305 -10.09 -0.16 -36.29
N GLU A 306 -9.29 -1.04 -35.65
CA GLU A 306 -9.15 -2.43 -36.09
C GLU A 306 -10.24 -3.36 -35.53
N GLN A 307 -10.87 -3.02 -34.42
CA GLN A 307 -11.88 -3.85 -33.74
C GLN A 307 -13.25 -3.16 -33.60
N GLY A 308 -13.51 -2.15 -34.41
CA GLY A 308 -14.77 -1.41 -34.33
C GLY A 308 -14.76 -0.34 -33.22
N ASN A 309 -15.95 0.10 -32.79
CA ASN A 309 -16.09 1.21 -31.86
C ASN A 309 -16.45 0.74 -30.44
N ASN A 310 -15.62 -0.14 -29.88
CA ASN A 310 -15.90 -0.76 -28.56
C ASN A 310 -15.80 0.24 -27.41
N ALA A 311 -15.17 1.41 -27.61
CA ALA A 311 -15.07 2.45 -26.57
C ALA A 311 -16.44 2.91 -26.02
N VAL A 312 -17.48 2.86 -26.85
CA VAL A 312 -18.85 3.26 -26.43
C VAL A 312 -19.48 2.25 -25.45
N GLU A 313 -18.94 1.02 -25.35
CA GLU A 313 -19.41 -0.02 -24.45
C GLU A 313 -18.84 0.15 -23.03
N ILE A 314 -17.69 0.79 -22.89
CA ILE A 314 -17.00 0.95 -21.60
C ILE A 314 -17.87 1.68 -20.56
N PRO A 315 -18.59 2.77 -20.86
CA PRO A 315 -19.49 3.41 -19.89
C PRO A 315 -20.66 2.54 -19.44
N GLN A 316 -20.98 1.44 -20.15
CA GLN A 316 -22.04 0.51 -19.74
C GLN A 316 -21.69 -0.26 -18.46
N PHE A 317 -20.41 -0.27 -18.04
CA PHE A 317 -20.02 -0.75 -16.72
C PHE A 317 -20.53 0.14 -15.57
N ASP A 318 -20.78 1.43 -15.79
CA ASP A 318 -21.18 2.35 -14.72
C ASP A 318 -22.46 1.89 -13.99
N PRO A 319 -23.58 1.56 -14.65
CA PRO A 319 -24.78 1.06 -13.98
C PRO A 319 -24.56 -0.32 -13.33
N LEU A 320 -23.67 -1.16 -13.85
CA LEU A 320 -23.32 -2.44 -13.24
C LEU A 320 -22.55 -2.25 -11.94
N VAL A 321 -21.59 -1.34 -11.93
CA VAL A 321 -20.82 -0.96 -10.73
C VAL A 321 -21.76 -0.37 -9.68
N GLU A 322 -22.67 0.51 -10.06
CA GLU A 322 -23.64 1.11 -9.13
C GLU A 322 -24.57 0.05 -8.51
N THR A 323 -25.09 -0.88 -9.31
CA THR A 323 -25.92 -1.98 -8.83
C THR A 323 -25.16 -2.87 -7.84
N ALA A 324 -23.91 -3.23 -8.15
CA ALA A 324 -23.07 -4.01 -7.25
C ALA A 324 -22.76 -3.23 -5.94
N GLU A 325 -22.57 -1.92 -6.02
CA GLU A 325 -22.35 -1.08 -4.85
C GLU A 325 -23.57 -0.95 -3.94
N GLN A 326 -24.78 -0.90 -4.52
CA GLN A 326 -26.03 -0.97 -3.76
C GLN A 326 -26.14 -2.30 -3.00
N LYS A 327 -25.74 -3.42 -3.63
CA LYS A 327 -25.71 -4.74 -2.99
C LYS A 327 -24.70 -4.79 -1.84
N VAL A 328 -23.50 -4.24 -2.03
CA VAL A 328 -22.50 -4.11 -0.97
C VAL A 328 -23.08 -3.36 0.24
N ARG A 329 -23.71 -2.21 0.03
CA ARG A 329 -24.34 -1.42 1.09
C ARG A 329 -25.46 -2.17 1.82
N SER A 330 -26.29 -2.91 1.07
CA SER A 330 -27.37 -3.72 1.64
C SER A 330 -26.82 -4.83 2.54
N LEU A 331 -25.78 -5.53 2.10
CA LEU A 331 -25.11 -6.57 2.88
C LEU A 331 -24.44 -6.02 4.15
N ALA A 332 -23.82 -4.83 4.06
CA ALA A 332 -23.22 -4.19 5.22
C ALA A 332 -24.24 -3.87 6.32
N LYS A 333 -25.45 -3.41 5.95
CA LYS A 333 -26.55 -3.17 6.88
C LYS A 333 -27.11 -4.44 7.51
N GLY A 334 -27.18 -5.53 6.74
CA GLY A 334 -27.69 -6.83 7.20
C GLY A 334 -26.69 -7.67 8.01
N ALA A 335 -25.43 -7.25 8.11
CA ALA A 335 -24.37 -7.98 8.78
C ALA A 335 -24.32 -7.76 10.31
N ARG A 336 -25.36 -7.16 10.92
CA ARG A 336 -25.51 -6.94 12.38
C ARG A 336 -25.99 -8.19 13.11
#